data_ccec95406e413df967e83492312b19fb
#
_entry.id   ccec95406e413df967e83492312b19fb
#
_cell.length_a   1.000
_cell.length_b   1.000
_cell.length_c   1.000
_cell.angle_alpha   90.00
_cell.angle_beta   90.00
_cell.angle_gamma   90.00
#
_symmetry.space_group_name_H-M   'P 1'
#
loop_
_entity.id
_entity.type
_entity.pdbx_description
1 polymer ?
#
loop_
_entity_poly.entity_id
_entity_poly.type
_entity_poly.pdbx_seq_one_letter_code
_entity_poly.pdbx_strand_id
1 'polypeptide(L)'
;MAVQAPPHRPFSPGFPPDDPARRNGGASIAVTLRYAPLAFLLRLYPPVLEIDGQAVPAGWGRFVQSVGFGEHHVHVHVPYLIPSRIGAADVTVLALPGRTVELEYRAPLLSFLRGALGAPPQRYPGAVAAWALLTAAVTLGVCACIGWIVDATG
;
A
#
# COMPACT_ATOMS: atom_id res chain seq x y z
N MET A 1 8.86 -54.78 -0.84
CA MET A 1 7.83 -53.84 -0.37
C MET A 1 8.23 -52.45 -0.85
N ALA A 2 7.55 -51.93 -1.91
CA ALA A 2 7.81 -50.59 -2.45
C ALA A 2 6.93 -49.62 -1.71
N VAL A 3 7.50 -48.63 -1.02
CA VAL A 3 6.80 -47.53 -0.35
C VAL A 3 6.46 -46.53 -1.42
N GLN A 4 5.18 -46.46 -1.77
CA GLN A 4 4.64 -45.52 -2.73
C GLN A 4 4.53 -44.14 -2.07
N ALA A 5 5.32 -43.15 -2.56
CA ALA A 5 5.26 -41.78 -2.13
C ALA A 5 3.87 -41.18 -2.44
N PRO A 6 3.27 -40.39 -1.53
CA PRO A 6 1.98 -39.77 -1.77
C PRO A 6 2.09 -38.74 -2.91
N PRO A 7 1.07 -38.61 -3.77
CA PRO A 7 1.06 -37.67 -4.87
C PRO A 7 1.12 -36.23 -4.33
N HIS A 8 2.13 -35.48 -4.77
CA HIS A 8 2.25 -34.05 -4.53
C HIS A 8 1.02 -33.35 -5.13
N ARG A 9 0.12 -32.87 -4.28
CA ARG A 9 -0.91 -31.93 -4.73
C ARG A 9 -0.21 -30.64 -5.12
N PRO A 10 -0.40 -30.12 -6.34
CA PRO A 10 0.10 -28.81 -6.68
C PRO A 10 -0.55 -27.80 -5.73
N PHE A 11 0.28 -26.96 -5.10
CA PHE A 11 -0.17 -25.85 -4.30
C PHE A 11 -0.88 -24.85 -5.25
N SER A 12 -2.19 -25.01 -5.38
CA SER A 12 -3.03 -23.97 -5.92
C SER A 12 -3.18 -22.93 -4.83
N PRO A 13 -2.78 -21.66 -5.04
CA PRO A 13 -3.25 -20.57 -4.23
C PRO A 13 -4.72 -20.31 -4.60
N GLY A 14 -5.53 -21.28 -4.33
CA GLY A 14 -6.96 -21.27 -4.57
C GLY A 14 -7.65 -21.00 -3.25
N PHE A 15 -8.38 -19.90 -3.19
CA PHE A 15 -9.48 -19.70 -2.27
C PHE A 15 -10.25 -21.01 -2.09
N PRO A 16 -10.68 -21.34 -0.86
CA PRO A 16 -11.53 -22.51 -0.66
C PRO A 16 -12.72 -22.42 -1.60
N PRO A 17 -13.05 -23.52 -2.32
CA PRO A 17 -14.09 -23.52 -3.36
C PRO A 17 -15.50 -23.30 -2.83
N ASP A 18 -15.67 -23.23 -1.53
CA ASP A 18 -16.96 -23.16 -0.83
C ASP A 18 -17.16 -21.89 -0.01
N ASP A 19 -16.57 -20.76 -0.42
CA ASP A 19 -16.85 -19.47 0.22
C ASP A 19 -18.35 -19.12 0.06
N PRO A 20 -19.13 -19.08 1.15
CA PRO A 20 -20.56 -18.78 1.10
C PRO A 20 -20.85 -17.39 0.50
N ALA A 21 -19.90 -16.47 0.54
CA ALA A 21 -20.01 -15.16 -0.10
C ALA A 21 -20.12 -15.27 -1.64
N ARG A 22 -19.55 -16.30 -2.27
CA ARG A 22 -19.69 -16.55 -3.71
C ARG A 22 -21.05 -17.10 -4.10
N ARG A 23 -21.70 -17.90 -3.23
CA ARG A 23 -23.02 -18.49 -3.53
C ARG A 23 -24.14 -17.47 -3.51
N ASN A 24 -23.97 -16.34 -2.82
CA ASN A 24 -25.00 -15.30 -2.69
C ASN A 24 -24.72 -14.04 -3.53
N GLY A 25 -23.99 -14.14 -4.63
CA GLY A 25 -23.66 -12.99 -5.46
C GLY A 25 -22.67 -12.03 -4.76
N GLY A 26 -21.73 -12.57 -3.96
CA GLY A 26 -20.78 -11.80 -3.16
C GLY A 26 -20.05 -10.74 -3.97
N ALA A 27 -19.73 -9.64 -3.32
CA ALA A 27 -18.89 -8.58 -3.84
C ALA A 27 -17.43 -8.86 -3.48
N SER A 28 -16.50 -8.14 -4.11
CA SER A 28 -15.09 -8.21 -3.77
C SER A 28 -14.51 -6.79 -3.71
N ILE A 29 -13.57 -6.58 -2.80
CA ILE A 29 -12.76 -5.36 -2.74
C ILE A 29 -11.34 -5.76 -3.11
N ALA A 30 -10.79 -5.15 -4.15
CA ALA A 30 -9.42 -5.31 -4.58
C ALA A 30 -8.63 -4.06 -4.22
N VAL A 31 -7.62 -4.19 -3.37
CA VAL A 31 -6.78 -3.07 -2.94
C VAL A 31 -5.37 -3.29 -3.46
N THR A 32 -4.86 -2.32 -4.22
CA THR A 32 -3.47 -2.32 -4.67
C THR A 32 -2.65 -1.40 -3.76
N LEU A 33 -1.76 -1.98 -2.97
CA LEU A 33 -0.94 -1.31 -1.98
C LEU A 33 0.44 -1.00 -2.56
N ARG A 34 0.79 0.29 -2.67
CA ARG A 34 2.05 0.75 -3.28
C ARG A 34 2.80 1.74 -2.40
N TYR A 35 4.11 1.68 -2.45
CA TYR A 35 5.00 2.70 -1.91
C TYR A 35 5.81 3.35 -3.03
N ALA A 36 6.28 4.58 -2.80
CA ALA A 36 7.13 5.26 -3.78
C ALA A 36 8.54 4.66 -3.81
N PRO A 37 9.23 4.63 -4.97
CA PRO A 37 10.60 4.13 -5.07
C PRO A 37 11.57 4.78 -4.08
N LEU A 38 11.42 6.09 -3.81
CA LEU A 38 12.22 6.83 -2.82
C LEU A 38 11.96 6.40 -1.37
N ALA A 39 10.82 5.76 -1.10
CA ALA A 39 10.44 5.25 0.21
C ALA A 39 10.69 3.73 0.31
N PHE A 40 11.78 3.24 -0.29
CA PHE A 40 12.10 1.80 -0.38
C PHE A 40 12.21 1.10 0.99
N LEU A 41 12.53 1.83 2.05
CA LEU A 41 12.56 1.30 3.42
C LEU A 41 11.18 0.81 3.88
N LEU A 42 10.08 1.35 3.34
CA LEU A 42 8.73 0.86 3.65
C LEU A 42 8.51 -0.58 3.18
N ARG A 43 9.34 -1.10 2.29
CA ARG A 43 9.29 -2.51 1.89
C ARG A 43 9.46 -3.47 3.08
N LEU A 44 10.20 -3.04 4.10
CA LEU A 44 10.45 -3.81 5.33
C LEU A 44 9.26 -3.79 6.29
N TYR A 45 8.32 -2.88 6.09
CA TYR A 45 7.16 -2.68 6.94
C TYR A 45 5.88 -2.99 6.14
N PRO A 46 5.32 -4.21 6.27
CA PRO A 46 4.10 -4.55 5.55
C PRO A 46 2.94 -3.65 6.01
N PRO A 47 2.11 -3.17 5.08
CA PRO A 47 0.93 -2.40 5.42
C PRO A 47 -0.11 -3.26 6.14
N VAL A 48 -0.87 -2.64 7.02
CA VAL A 48 -2.05 -3.23 7.63
C VAL A 48 -3.27 -2.72 6.88
N LEU A 49 -4.05 -3.64 6.36
CA LEU A 49 -5.34 -3.39 5.72
C LEU A 49 -6.44 -3.84 6.68
N GLU A 50 -7.38 -2.97 6.96
CA GLU A 50 -8.56 -3.28 7.76
C GLU A 50 -9.81 -3.05 6.90
N ILE A 51 -10.74 -4.00 6.96
CA ILE A 51 -12.06 -3.87 6.34
C ILE A 51 -13.09 -4.04 7.47
N ASP A 52 -13.92 -3.03 7.66
CA ASP A 52 -14.91 -2.97 8.74
C ASP A 52 -14.30 -3.17 10.14
N GLY A 53 -13.06 -2.65 10.34
CA GLY A 53 -12.32 -2.80 11.59
C GLY A 53 -11.68 -4.17 11.80
N GLN A 54 -11.77 -5.07 10.84
CA GLN A 54 -11.09 -6.36 10.88
C GLN A 54 -9.81 -6.32 10.07
N ALA A 55 -8.68 -6.61 10.72
CA ALA A 55 -7.39 -6.68 10.03
C ALA A 55 -7.36 -7.87 9.07
N VAL A 56 -7.00 -7.60 7.83
CA VAL A 56 -6.87 -8.59 6.77
C VAL A 56 -5.40 -8.77 6.45
N PRO A 57 -4.87 -10.00 6.37
CA PRO A 57 -3.48 -10.24 5.99
C PRO A 57 -3.21 -9.68 4.59
N ALA A 58 -2.48 -8.59 4.52
CA ALA A 58 -2.11 -7.93 3.28
C ALA A 58 -0.62 -7.59 3.28
N GLY A 59 -0.02 -7.60 2.11
CA GLY A 59 1.35 -7.15 1.87
C GLY A 59 1.36 -6.06 0.80
N TRP A 60 2.55 -5.60 0.43
CA TRP A 60 2.69 -4.72 -0.73
C TRP A 60 2.31 -5.47 -2.01
N GLY A 61 1.49 -4.85 -2.84
CA GLY A 61 0.95 -5.44 -4.05
C GLY A 61 -0.58 -5.41 -4.10
N ARG A 62 -1.15 -6.26 -4.94
CA ARG A 62 -2.60 -6.36 -5.11
C ARG A 62 -3.14 -7.44 -4.18
N PHE A 63 -4.15 -7.08 -3.40
CA PHE A 63 -4.89 -7.95 -2.51
C PHE A 63 -6.38 -7.91 -2.88
N VAL A 64 -7.06 -9.05 -2.83
CA VAL A 64 -8.49 -9.16 -3.13
C VAL A 64 -9.18 -9.88 -1.98
N GLN A 65 -10.18 -9.25 -1.41
CA GLN A 65 -11.01 -9.79 -0.34
C GLN A 65 -12.46 -9.90 -0.79
N SER A 66 -13.06 -11.06 -0.59
CA SER A 66 -14.51 -11.24 -0.74
C SER A 66 -15.22 -10.62 0.44
N VAL A 67 -16.25 -9.81 0.16
CA VAL A 67 -17.06 -9.11 1.15
C VAL A 67 -18.54 -9.33 0.85
N GLY A 68 -19.41 -9.02 1.81
CA GLY A 68 -20.84 -8.92 1.57
C GLY A 68 -21.17 -7.79 0.60
N PHE A 69 -22.42 -7.65 0.21
CA PHE A 69 -22.90 -6.44 -0.46
C PHE A 69 -23.25 -5.39 0.58
N GLY A 70 -23.03 -4.12 0.24
CA GLY A 70 -23.28 -3.00 1.14
C GLY A 70 -22.10 -2.05 1.24
N GLU A 71 -22.18 -1.15 2.21
CA GLU A 71 -21.09 -0.22 2.52
C GLU A 71 -20.03 -0.91 3.36
N HIS A 72 -18.77 -0.71 2.99
CA HIS A 72 -17.61 -1.21 3.71
C HIS A 72 -16.63 -0.08 3.97
N HIS A 73 -16.13 -0.03 5.20
CA HIS A 73 -15.09 0.91 5.59
C HIS A 73 -13.73 0.25 5.44
N VAL A 74 -12.90 0.83 4.59
CA VAL A 74 -11.53 0.34 4.32
C VAL A 74 -10.53 1.31 4.93
N HIS A 75 -9.70 0.81 5.84
CA HIS A 75 -8.61 1.53 6.49
C HIS A 75 -7.27 0.91 6.14
N VAL A 76 -6.28 1.74 5.83
CA VAL A 76 -4.91 1.29 5.55
C VAL A 76 -3.92 2.15 6.30
N HIS A 77 -2.95 1.53 6.95
CA HIS A 77 -1.79 2.21 7.52
C HIS A 77 -0.54 1.34 7.44
N VAL A 78 0.63 1.95 7.58
CA VAL A 78 1.89 1.22 7.68
C VAL A 78 2.38 1.34 9.12
N PRO A 79 2.57 0.22 9.85
CA PRO A 79 3.19 0.26 11.17
C PRO A 79 4.64 0.71 11.04
N TYR A 80 5.07 1.61 11.92
CA TYR A 80 6.43 2.15 11.91
C TYR A 80 6.91 2.45 13.33
N LEU A 81 8.19 2.76 13.50
CA LEU A 81 8.76 3.01 14.82
C LEU A 81 8.30 4.35 15.42
N ILE A 82 8.49 5.44 14.66
CA ILE A 82 8.13 6.81 15.06
C ILE A 82 7.73 7.61 13.81
N PRO A 83 6.46 8.03 13.70
CA PRO A 83 5.30 7.68 14.52
C PRO A 83 4.88 6.22 14.34
N SER A 84 4.16 5.64 15.29
CA SER A 84 3.78 4.22 15.27
C SER A 84 2.93 3.80 14.06
N ARG A 85 2.32 4.77 13.37
CA ARG A 85 1.53 4.56 12.14
C ARG A 85 1.87 5.65 11.13
N ILE A 86 2.18 5.24 9.91
CA ILE A 86 2.46 6.13 8.78
C ILE A 86 1.36 5.96 7.74
N GLY A 87 0.99 7.08 7.10
CA GLY A 87 0.16 7.07 5.92
C GLY A 87 -1.24 6.53 6.14
N ALA A 88 -1.82 6.70 7.33
CA ALA A 88 -3.18 6.30 7.58
C ALA A 88 -4.13 6.94 6.55
N ALA A 89 -5.00 6.13 5.95
CA ALA A 89 -5.99 6.56 4.97
C ALA A 89 -7.24 5.69 5.09
N ASP A 90 -8.39 6.33 4.92
CA ASP A 90 -9.71 5.73 5.07
C ASP A 90 -10.55 6.02 3.84
N VAL A 91 -11.37 5.06 3.47
CA VAL A 91 -12.40 5.24 2.44
C VAL A 91 -13.59 4.34 2.72
N THR A 92 -14.79 4.85 2.50
CA THR A 92 -16.01 4.03 2.50
C THR A 92 -16.40 3.74 1.06
N VAL A 93 -16.67 2.48 0.76
CA VAL A 93 -17.03 2.01 -0.58
C VAL A 93 -18.31 1.20 -0.55
N LEU A 94 -19.11 1.33 -1.59
CA LEU A 94 -20.30 0.51 -1.79
C LEU A 94 -19.95 -0.71 -2.64
N ALA A 95 -19.98 -1.88 -2.04
CA ALA A 95 -19.78 -3.14 -2.70
C ALA A 95 -21.10 -3.67 -3.28
N LEU A 96 -21.17 -3.80 -4.60
CA LEU A 96 -22.35 -4.28 -5.32
C LEU A 96 -22.22 -5.79 -5.62
N PRO A 97 -23.34 -6.54 -5.62
CA PRO A 97 -23.32 -7.95 -5.92
C PRO A 97 -22.65 -8.27 -7.26
N GLY A 98 -21.77 -9.26 -7.27
CA GLY A 98 -21.04 -9.70 -8.46
C GLY A 98 -20.01 -8.72 -9.01
N ARG A 99 -19.73 -7.60 -8.31
CA ARG A 99 -18.75 -6.60 -8.75
C ARG A 99 -17.54 -6.58 -7.83
N THR A 100 -16.40 -6.21 -8.41
CA THR A 100 -15.16 -5.93 -7.67
C THR A 100 -14.95 -4.43 -7.62
N VAL A 101 -14.81 -3.89 -6.42
CA VAL A 101 -14.42 -2.48 -6.20
C VAL A 101 -12.90 -2.41 -6.21
N GLU A 102 -12.34 -1.66 -7.17
CA GLU A 102 -10.89 -1.47 -7.26
C GLU A 102 -10.48 -0.22 -6.47
N LEU A 103 -9.53 -0.42 -5.56
CA LEU A 103 -8.92 0.63 -4.77
C LEU A 103 -7.41 0.63 -4.94
N GLU A 104 -6.81 1.80 -4.85
CA GLU A 104 -5.36 1.97 -4.82
C GLU A 104 -4.96 2.76 -3.58
N TYR A 105 -4.05 2.20 -2.80
CA TYR A 105 -3.38 2.88 -1.70
C TYR A 105 -1.97 3.24 -2.12
N ARG A 106 -1.58 4.49 -1.87
CA ARG A 106 -0.20 4.96 -2.00
C ARG A 106 0.31 5.52 -0.68
N ALA A 107 1.36 4.88 -0.17
CA ALA A 107 2.05 5.37 1.01
C ALA A 107 2.67 6.74 0.73
N PRO A 108 2.67 7.67 1.71
CA PRO A 108 3.25 8.99 1.54
C PRO A 108 4.78 8.92 1.45
N LEU A 109 5.38 9.90 0.78
CA LEU A 109 6.83 10.08 0.73
C LEU A 109 7.42 10.59 2.05
N LEU A 110 6.63 11.32 2.80
CA LEU A 110 7.01 11.86 4.11
C LEU A 110 6.16 11.20 5.19
N SER A 111 6.78 10.68 6.22
CA SER A 111 6.18 9.83 7.25
C SER A 111 5.07 10.49 8.08
N PHE A 112 5.02 11.82 8.10
CA PHE A 112 3.99 12.59 8.81
C PHE A 112 2.77 12.94 7.94
N LEU A 113 2.76 12.58 6.65
CA LEU A 113 1.61 12.79 5.78
C LEU A 113 0.66 11.60 5.80
N ARG A 114 -0.60 11.89 5.46
CA ARG A 114 -1.60 10.84 5.22
C ARG A 114 -1.30 10.11 3.91
N GLY A 115 -1.68 8.83 3.85
CA GLY A 115 -1.70 8.07 2.61
C GLY A 115 -2.83 8.54 1.68
N ALA A 116 -2.75 8.14 0.41
CA ALA A 116 -3.86 8.27 -0.52
C ALA A 116 -4.52 6.91 -0.71
N LEU A 117 -5.83 6.83 -0.46
CA LEU A 117 -6.64 5.63 -0.68
C LEU A 117 -7.90 6.01 -1.45
N GLY A 118 -8.17 5.33 -2.55
CA GLY A 118 -9.35 5.60 -3.37
C GLY A 118 -9.30 4.89 -4.71
N ALA A 119 -10.19 5.27 -5.63
CA ALA A 119 -10.20 4.72 -6.98
C ALA A 119 -8.88 5.01 -7.70
N PRO A 120 -8.33 4.05 -8.46
CA PRO A 120 -7.09 4.25 -9.22
C PRO A 120 -7.32 5.21 -10.42
N PRO A 121 -6.28 6.00 -10.86
CA PRO A 121 -4.95 6.08 -10.28
C PRO A 121 -4.85 7.10 -9.15
N GLN A 122 -4.18 6.74 -8.05
CA GLN A 122 -3.88 7.67 -6.97
C GLN A 122 -2.53 8.36 -7.18
N ARG A 123 -2.32 9.56 -6.57
CA ARG A 123 -1.03 10.25 -6.57
C ARG A 123 -0.28 9.97 -5.26
N TYR A 124 1.05 10.04 -5.31
CA TYR A 124 1.86 9.92 -4.07
C TYR A 124 1.73 11.21 -3.25
N PRO A 125 1.19 11.15 -2.03
CA PRO A 125 1.11 12.31 -1.16
C PRO A 125 2.51 12.82 -0.81
N GLY A 126 2.69 14.13 -0.90
CA GLY A 126 3.97 14.77 -0.60
C GLY A 126 5.00 14.73 -1.73
N ALA A 127 4.68 14.22 -2.92
CA ALA A 127 5.62 14.18 -4.03
C ALA A 127 6.15 15.57 -4.39
N VAL A 128 5.29 16.58 -4.47
CA VAL A 128 5.69 17.97 -4.77
C VAL A 128 6.62 18.52 -3.68
N ALA A 129 6.25 18.32 -2.41
CA ALA A 129 7.08 18.78 -1.29
C ALA A 129 8.43 18.07 -1.26
N ALA A 130 8.46 16.75 -1.52
CA ALA A 130 9.69 15.98 -1.57
C ALA A 130 10.63 16.47 -2.70
N TRP A 131 10.09 16.74 -3.88
CA TRP A 131 10.86 17.32 -4.99
C TRP A 131 11.34 18.73 -4.68
N ALA A 132 10.51 19.57 -4.08
CA ALA A 132 10.90 20.92 -3.66
C ALA A 132 12.04 20.90 -2.64
N LEU A 133 11.98 20.04 -1.64
CA LEU A 133 13.03 19.86 -0.65
C LEU A 133 14.33 19.33 -1.29
N LEU A 134 14.23 18.37 -2.19
CA LEU A 134 15.39 17.83 -2.88
C LEU A 134 16.09 18.90 -3.74
N THR A 135 15.32 19.67 -4.52
CA THR A 135 15.88 20.74 -5.35
C THR A 135 16.51 21.83 -4.49
N ALA A 136 15.88 22.24 -3.39
CA ALA A 136 16.44 23.19 -2.47
C ALA A 136 17.77 22.70 -1.85
N ALA A 137 17.82 21.43 -1.40
CA ALA A 137 19.02 20.83 -0.84
C ALA A 137 20.18 20.77 -1.86
N VAL A 138 19.88 20.37 -3.10
CA VAL A 138 20.87 20.33 -4.19
C VAL A 138 21.39 21.74 -4.49
N THR A 139 20.51 22.73 -4.60
CA THR A 139 20.89 24.11 -4.88
C THR A 139 21.80 24.68 -3.77
N LEU A 140 21.42 24.48 -2.50
CA LEU A 140 22.23 24.92 -1.36
C LEU A 140 23.58 24.21 -1.34
N GLY A 141 23.62 22.91 -1.61
CA GLY A 141 24.88 22.15 -1.70
C GLY A 141 25.81 22.66 -2.79
N VAL A 142 25.28 22.94 -3.97
CA VAL A 142 26.06 23.51 -5.09
C VAL A 142 26.58 24.90 -4.74
N CYS A 143 25.73 25.76 -4.17
CA CYS A 143 26.17 27.10 -3.73
C CYS A 143 27.28 27.04 -2.67
N ALA A 144 27.16 26.15 -1.69
CA ALA A 144 28.19 25.96 -0.67
C ALA A 144 29.49 25.43 -1.27
N CYS A 145 29.46 24.50 -2.19
CA CYS A 145 30.64 24.00 -2.89
C CYS A 145 31.34 25.10 -3.70
N ILE A 146 30.58 25.92 -4.42
CA ILE A 146 31.11 27.03 -5.21
C ILE A 146 31.76 28.06 -4.26
N GLY A 147 31.08 28.43 -3.18
CA GLY A 147 31.62 29.37 -2.17
C GLY A 147 32.93 28.86 -1.60
N TRP A 148 33.01 27.60 -1.24
CA TRP A 148 34.22 26.99 -0.70
C TRP A 148 35.38 26.98 -1.72
N ILE A 149 35.11 26.70 -3.01
CA ILE A 149 36.12 26.74 -4.08
C ILE A 149 36.65 28.16 -4.27
N VAL A 150 35.75 29.16 -4.30
CA VAL A 150 36.17 30.59 -4.46
C VAL A 150 37.05 31.05 -3.30
N ASP A 151 36.67 30.67 -2.08
CA ASP A 151 37.44 31.03 -0.85
C ASP A 151 38.79 30.30 -0.82
N ALA A 152 38.90 29.10 -1.34
CA ALA A 152 40.13 28.31 -1.39
C ALA A 152 41.10 28.74 -2.51
N THR A 153 40.63 29.48 -3.50
CA THR A 153 41.42 29.92 -4.67
C THR A 153 41.77 31.41 -4.69
N GLY A 154 41.21 32.21 -3.78
CA GLY A 154 41.47 33.64 -3.59
C GLY A 154 42.46 33.86 -2.47
#